data_35cbb1f1e801fa0c98fd98b38a6a80e1
#
_entry.id   35cbb1f1e801fa0c98fd98b38a6a80e1
#
_cell.length_a   1.000
_cell.length_b   1.000
_cell.length_c   1.000
_cell.angle_alpha   90.00
_cell.angle_beta   90.00
_cell.angle_gamma   90.00
#
_symmetry.space_group_name_H-M   'P 1'
#
loop_
_entity.id
_entity.type
_entity.pdbx_description
1 polymer ?
#
loop_
_entity_poly.entity_id
_entity_poly.type
_entity_poly.pdbx_seq_one_letter_code
_entity_poly.pdbx_strand_id
1 'polypeptide(L)'
;MKISKKATTIAIVNQKGGTGKTTTCENLGIGLAMEGKKVLLVDADPQGSLTISMGWQQPDELPTTLSTLMAKAMNDQSIPPGEGILHHAEGVDLIPANIELAGLEVSLVNCMNREKMLKQVLEGAKHEYDFILLDCTPSLGMLTVNALAAADTTLIPVQAQYLSAKGLEQLLQTVQKVPVSYTHLRAHETVLDLV
;
A
#
# COMPACT_ATOMS: atom_id res chain seq x y z
N MET A 1 0.26 11.76 -29.67
CA MET A 1 -0.13 10.69 -28.74
C MET A 1 0.35 11.10 -27.35
N LYS A 2 -0.53 11.57 -26.45
CA LYS A 2 -0.14 11.84 -25.05
C LYS A 2 0.16 10.48 -24.42
N ILE A 3 1.39 10.25 -23.99
CA ILE A 3 1.74 9.11 -23.14
C ILE A 3 0.94 9.33 -21.88
N SER A 4 -0.06 8.48 -21.61
CA SER A 4 -0.80 8.50 -20.36
C SER A 4 0.21 8.25 -19.23
N LYS A 5 0.43 9.26 -18.38
CA LYS A 5 1.32 9.15 -17.23
C LYS A 5 0.65 8.19 -16.25
N LYS A 6 1.25 7.05 -15.99
CA LYS A 6 0.81 6.14 -14.93
C LYS A 6 1.24 6.72 -13.58
N ALA A 7 0.40 6.50 -12.55
CA ALA A 7 0.74 6.83 -11.17
C ALA A 7 2.04 6.14 -10.75
N THR A 8 2.84 6.81 -9.93
CA THR A 8 3.94 6.17 -9.20
C THR A 8 3.36 5.51 -7.94
N THR A 9 3.48 4.19 -7.84
CA THR A 9 3.02 3.41 -6.69
C THR A 9 4.16 3.19 -5.72
N ILE A 10 3.98 3.58 -4.45
CA ILE A 10 4.99 3.51 -3.39
C ILE A 10 4.47 2.63 -2.26
N ALA A 11 5.15 1.52 -1.95
CA ALA A 11 4.84 0.70 -0.78
C ALA A 11 5.63 1.19 0.44
N ILE A 12 4.94 1.48 1.55
CA ILE A 12 5.55 1.90 2.81
C ILE A 12 5.62 0.67 3.71
N VAL A 13 6.82 0.11 3.86
CA VAL A 13 7.03 -1.22 4.44
C VAL A 13 8.06 -1.19 5.56
N ASN A 14 7.80 -1.89 6.64
CA ASN A 14 8.77 -2.28 7.67
C ASN A 14 8.16 -3.41 8.51
N GLN A 15 8.96 -4.43 8.83
CA GLN A 15 8.53 -5.55 9.69
C GLN A 15 8.28 -5.15 11.14
N LYS A 16 8.96 -4.09 11.61
CA LYS A 16 8.80 -3.62 12.97
C LYS A 16 7.54 -2.77 13.09
N GLY A 17 6.70 -3.09 14.10
CA GLY A 17 5.58 -2.24 14.50
C GLY A 17 6.06 -0.91 15.10
N GLY A 18 5.27 0.15 14.97
CA GLY A 18 5.57 1.46 15.56
C GLY A 18 6.72 2.23 14.91
N THR A 19 7.12 1.88 13.68
CA THR A 19 8.16 2.62 12.93
C THR A 19 7.64 3.86 12.20
N GLY A 20 6.35 4.14 12.32
CA GLY A 20 5.72 5.29 11.68
C GLY A 20 5.29 5.06 10.23
N LYS A 21 5.02 3.81 9.79
CA LYS A 21 4.53 3.52 8.43
C LYS A 21 3.26 4.30 8.11
N THR A 22 2.20 4.10 8.89
CA THR A 22 0.91 4.77 8.74
C THR A 22 1.05 6.30 8.78
N THR A 23 1.77 6.81 9.78
CA THR A 23 2.04 8.26 9.91
C THR A 23 2.79 8.81 8.69
N THR A 24 3.76 8.05 8.16
CA THR A 24 4.49 8.44 6.94
C THR A 24 3.58 8.42 5.72
N CYS A 25 2.74 7.40 5.58
CA CYS A 25 1.79 7.27 4.48
C CYS A 25 0.83 8.45 4.44
N GLU A 26 0.17 8.74 5.56
CA GLU A 26 -0.78 9.83 5.74
C GLU A 26 -0.13 11.18 5.42
N ASN A 27 0.95 11.53 6.13
CA ASN A 27 1.56 12.86 5.98
C ASN A 27 2.22 13.07 4.62
N LEU A 28 2.82 12.03 4.02
CA LEU A 28 3.36 12.11 2.67
C LEU A 28 2.24 12.31 1.65
N GLY A 29 1.13 11.59 1.81
CA GLY A 29 -0.03 11.71 0.93
C GLY A 29 -0.64 13.10 0.96
N ILE A 30 -0.92 13.62 2.16
CA ILE A 30 -1.45 14.97 2.36
C ILE A 30 -0.46 16.02 1.82
N GLY A 31 0.84 15.88 2.14
CA GLY A 31 1.86 16.79 1.62
C GLY A 31 1.92 16.83 0.09
N LEU A 32 1.81 15.68 -0.58
CA LEU A 32 1.73 15.63 -2.04
C LEU A 32 0.44 16.27 -2.59
N ALA A 33 -0.68 16.07 -1.90
CA ALA A 33 -1.95 16.73 -2.29
C ALA A 33 -1.87 18.25 -2.15
N MET A 34 -1.22 18.75 -1.11
CA MET A 34 -0.95 20.19 -0.94
C MET A 34 -0.09 20.75 -2.09
N GLU A 35 0.77 19.94 -2.70
CA GLU A 35 1.55 20.27 -3.90
C GLU A 35 0.73 20.09 -5.21
N GLY A 36 -0.58 19.91 -5.11
CA GLY A 36 -1.49 19.77 -6.25
C GLY A 36 -1.42 18.43 -6.98
N LYS A 37 -0.90 17.36 -6.33
CA LYS A 37 -0.90 16.01 -6.89
C LYS A 37 -2.20 15.30 -6.55
N LYS A 38 -2.66 14.45 -7.46
CA LYS A 38 -3.75 13.50 -7.18
C LYS A 38 -3.17 12.29 -6.48
N VAL A 39 -3.59 12.03 -5.24
CA VAL A 39 -3.03 10.99 -4.38
C VAL A 39 -4.11 10.02 -3.93
N LEU A 40 -3.83 8.73 -4.11
CA LEU A 40 -4.62 7.64 -3.55
C LEU A 40 -3.81 6.98 -2.42
N LEU A 41 -4.38 6.95 -1.24
CA LEU A 41 -3.89 6.16 -0.12
C LEU A 41 -4.58 4.79 -0.15
N VAL A 42 -3.86 3.73 0.18
CA VAL A 42 -4.43 2.37 0.27
C VAL A 42 -3.99 1.79 1.60
N ASP A 43 -4.96 1.53 2.46
CA ASP A 43 -4.72 0.83 3.72
C ASP A 43 -4.63 -0.67 3.44
N ALA A 44 -3.44 -1.25 3.58
CA ALA A 44 -3.18 -2.67 3.38
C ALA A 44 -2.88 -3.40 4.69
N ASP A 45 -3.29 -2.81 5.83
CA ASP A 45 -3.21 -3.44 7.14
C ASP A 45 -4.62 -3.83 7.63
N PRO A 46 -4.86 -5.12 8.00
CA PRO A 46 -6.14 -5.54 8.58
C PRO A 46 -6.56 -4.77 9.84
N GLN A 47 -5.63 -4.10 10.51
CA GLN A 47 -5.95 -3.26 11.66
C GLN A 47 -6.66 -1.95 11.28
N GLY A 48 -6.67 -1.57 10.00
CA GLY A 48 -7.35 -0.38 9.52
C GLY A 48 -6.80 0.93 10.11
N SER A 49 -5.53 0.95 10.48
CA SER A 49 -4.95 2.08 11.21
C SER A 49 -4.95 3.38 10.40
N LEU A 50 -4.63 3.30 9.10
CA LEU A 50 -4.70 4.45 8.19
C LEU A 50 -6.16 4.89 8.00
N THR A 51 -7.06 3.95 7.84
CA THR A 51 -8.50 4.20 7.69
C THR A 51 -9.05 4.98 8.88
N ILE A 52 -8.71 4.53 10.10
CA ILE A 52 -9.13 5.18 11.35
C ILE A 52 -8.50 6.58 11.49
N SER A 53 -7.21 6.73 11.24
CA SER A 53 -6.52 8.04 11.34
C SER A 53 -7.08 9.06 10.36
N MET A 54 -7.51 8.62 9.18
CA MET A 54 -8.16 9.45 8.17
C MET A 54 -9.66 9.72 8.46
N GLY A 55 -10.16 9.37 9.65
CA GLY A 55 -11.49 9.78 10.14
C GLY A 55 -12.59 8.72 10.07
N TRP A 56 -12.39 7.58 9.41
CA TRP A 56 -13.38 6.49 9.36
C TRP A 56 -13.23 5.56 10.57
N GLN A 57 -13.88 5.94 11.69
CA GLN A 57 -13.72 5.32 13.01
C GLN A 57 -14.29 3.89 13.11
N GLN A 58 -15.16 3.50 12.19
CA GLN A 58 -15.82 2.18 12.16
C GLN A 58 -15.57 1.50 10.80
N PRO A 59 -14.33 1.06 10.51
CA PRO A 59 -13.98 0.51 9.21
C PRO A 59 -14.75 -0.77 8.88
N ASP A 60 -15.19 -1.54 9.88
CA ASP A 60 -15.95 -2.78 9.68
C ASP A 60 -17.39 -2.54 9.21
N GLU A 61 -17.90 -1.32 9.32
CA GLU A 61 -19.21 -0.93 8.80
C GLU A 61 -19.18 -0.42 7.35
N LEU A 62 -17.98 -0.27 6.79
CA LEU A 62 -17.82 0.22 5.40
C LEU A 62 -18.29 -0.86 4.41
N PRO A 63 -19.13 -0.48 3.42
CA PRO A 63 -19.70 -1.45 2.48
C PRO A 63 -18.68 -2.02 1.49
N THR A 64 -17.60 -1.28 1.24
CA THR A 64 -16.53 -1.67 0.32
C THR A 64 -15.18 -1.28 0.89
N THR A 65 -14.31 -2.26 1.01
CA THR A 65 -12.95 -2.11 1.53
C THR A 65 -11.96 -2.80 0.60
N LEU A 66 -10.67 -2.71 0.89
CA LEU A 66 -9.65 -3.42 0.13
C LEU A 66 -9.91 -4.94 0.09
N SER A 67 -10.45 -5.52 1.17
CA SER A 67 -10.82 -6.95 1.20
C SER A 67 -11.86 -7.29 0.13
N THR A 68 -12.90 -6.45 -0.01
CA THR A 68 -13.95 -6.60 -1.03
C THR A 68 -13.38 -6.54 -2.45
N LEU A 69 -12.52 -5.54 -2.71
CA LEU A 69 -11.91 -5.33 -4.03
C LEU A 69 -10.96 -6.47 -4.39
N MET A 70 -10.13 -6.93 -3.45
CA MET A 70 -9.24 -8.07 -3.68
C MET A 70 -10.00 -9.38 -3.86
N ALA A 71 -11.12 -9.59 -3.13
CA ALA A 71 -11.99 -10.75 -3.34
C ALA A 71 -12.59 -10.77 -4.74
N LYS A 72 -13.00 -9.62 -5.27
CA LYS A 72 -13.44 -9.48 -6.67
C LYS A 72 -12.34 -9.86 -7.64
N ALA A 73 -11.12 -9.35 -7.44
CA ALA A 73 -9.97 -9.68 -8.28
C ALA A 73 -9.64 -11.18 -8.26
N MET A 74 -9.70 -11.83 -7.09
CA MET A 74 -9.49 -13.29 -6.95
C MET A 74 -10.54 -14.12 -7.70
N ASN A 75 -11.74 -13.59 -7.91
CA ASN A 75 -12.83 -14.25 -8.62
C ASN A 75 -13.00 -13.75 -10.07
N ASP A 76 -11.98 -13.07 -10.62
CA ASP A 76 -12.01 -12.48 -11.97
C ASP A 76 -13.24 -11.58 -12.24
N GLN A 77 -13.77 -10.96 -11.19
CA GLN A 77 -14.88 -10.02 -11.28
C GLN A 77 -14.39 -8.62 -11.64
N SER A 78 -15.18 -7.90 -12.43
CA SER A 78 -14.84 -6.51 -12.77
C SER A 78 -14.98 -5.59 -11.56
N ILE A 79 -14.04 -4.66 -11.42
CA ILE A 79 -14.05 -3.60 -10.42
C ILE A 79 -14.40 -2.30 -11.16
N PRO A 80 -15.58 -1.71 -10.94
CA PRO A 80 -15.94 -0.43 -11.53
C PRO A 80 -14.96 0.67 -11.14
N PRO A 81 -14.69 1.65 -12.02
CA PRO A 81 -13.88 2.81 -11.67
C PRO A 81 -14.43 3.53 -10.43
N GLY A 82 -13.56 3.85 -9.49
CA GLY A 82 -13.91 4.54 -8.25
C GLY A 82 -14.57 3.68 -7.17
N GLU A 83 -14.80 2.40 -7.41
CA GLU A 83 -15.38 1.53 -6.38
C GLU A 83 -14.46 1.42 -5.16
N GLY A 84 -15.03 1.63 -3.96
CA GLY A 84 -14.32 1.55 -2.69
C GLY A 84 -13.40 2.74 -2.41
N ILE A 85 -13.44 3.80 -3.21
CA ILE A 85 -12.67 5.01 -3.00
C ILE A 85 -13.46 5.98 -2.13
N LEU A 86 -12.87 6.40 -1.03
CA LEU A 86 -13.37 7.41 -0.11
C LEU A 86 -12.61 8.71 -0.33
N HIS A 87 -13.33 9.85 -0.36
CA HIS A 87 -12.72 11.16 -0.56
C HIS A 87 -12.52 11.87 0.78
N HIS A 88 -11.30 12.35 1.04
CA HIS A 88 -10.96 13.05 2.27
C HIS A 88 -10.87 14.55 2.07
N ALA A 89 -11.22 15.33 3.11
CA ALA A 89 -11.27 16.79 3.05
C ALA A 89 -9.89 17.43 2.76
N GLU A 90 -8.80 16.77 3.04
CA GLU A 90 -7.43 17.24 2.76
C GLU A 90 -6.96 16.93 1.33
N GLY A 91 -7.88 16.56 0.43
CA GLY A 91 -7.60 16.40 -1.00
C GLY A 91 -6.89 15.10 -1.38
N VAL A 92 -6.89 14.11 -0.50
CA VAL A 92 -6.46 12.74 -0.79
C VAL A 92 -7.66 11.81 -0.88
N ASP A 93 -7.52 10.74 -1.63
CA ASP A 93 -8.48 9.65 -1.71
C ASP A 93 -7.95 8.44 -0.94
N LEU A 94 -8.84 7.57 -0.44
CA LEU A 94 -8.50 6.40 0.36
C LEU A 94 -9.26 5.15 -0.12
N ILE A 95 -8.55 4.04 -0.30
CA ILE A 95 -9.14 2.70 -0.26
C ILE A 95 -8.96 2.18 1.16
N PRO A 96 -10.05 2.00 1.94
CA PRO A 96 -10.00 1.62 3.34
C PRO A 96 -9.73 0.12 3.52
N ALA A 97 -9.21 -0.26 4.69
CA ALA A 97 -9.12 -1.65 5.15
C ALA A 97 -10.00 -1.89 6.38
N ASN A 98 -10.28 -3.15 6.61
CA ASN A 98 -10.94 -3.64 7.82
C ASN A 98 -10.41 -5.03 8.19
N ILE A 99 -10.92 -5.61 9.28
CA ILE A 99 -10.44 -6.90 9.81
C ILE A 99 -10.64 -8.07 8.83
N GLU A 100 -11.59 -7.97 7.88
CA GLU A 100 -11.82 -9.02 6.86
C GLU A 100 -10.58 -9.26 5.98
N LEU A 101 -9.70 -8.27 5.87
CA LEU A 101 -8.47 -8.39 5.10
C LEU A 101 -7.54 -9.49 5.66
N ALA A 102 -7.61 -9.77 6.98
CA ALA A 102 -6.88 -10.91 7.58
C ALA A 102 -7.38 -12.27 7.08
N GLY A 103 -8.70 -12.43 6.96
CA GLY A 103 -9.31 -13.64 6.40
C GLY A 103 -8.99 -13.82 4.91
N LEU A 104 -8.97 -12.72 4.17
CA LEU A 104 -8.58 -12.72 2.77
C LEU A 104 -7.11 -13.15 2.59
N GLU A 105 -6.20 -12.72 3.45
CA GLU A 105 -4.79 -13.11 3.39
C GLU A 105 -4.61 -14.63 3.44
N VAL A 106 -5.40 -15.32 4.27
CA VAL A 106 -5.41 -16.80 4.32
C VAL A 106 -5.90 -17.40 3.00
N SER A 107 -6.92 -16.80 2.40
CA SER A 107 -7.50 -17.25 1.13
C SER A 107 -6.53 -17.06 -0.06
N LEU A 108 -5.73 -16.00 -0.03
CA LEU A 108 -4.70 -15.71 -1.05
C LEU A 108 -3.68 -16.83 -1.21
N VAL A 109 -3.36 -17.57 -0.14
CA VAL A 109 -2.35 -18.65 -0.19
C VAL A 109 -2.67 -19.68 -1.26
N ASN A 110 -3.95 -19.96 -1.50
CA ASN A 110 -4.42 -20.96 -2.46
C ASN A 110 -4.82 -20.37 -3.83
N CYS A 111 -4.67 -19.05 -4.01
CA CYS A 111 -5.07 -18.38 -5.25
C CYS A 111 -3.94 -18.45 -6.30
N MET A 112 -4.31 -18.62 -7.58
CA MET A 112 -3.36 -18.45 -8.70
C MET A 112 -2.99 -16.98 -8.85
N ASN A 113 -1.71 -16.70 -9.17
CA ASN A 113 -1.18 -15.34 -9.28
C ASN A 113 -1.41 -14.49 -8.02
N ARG A 114 -1.47 -15.15 -6.87
CA ARG A 114 -1.79 -14.57 -5.54
C ARG A 114 -1.03 -13.30 -5.20
N GLU A 115 0.18 -13.14 -5.72
CA GLU A 115 1.03 -11.96 -5.52
C GLU A 115 0.63 -10.74 -6.35
N LYS A 116 -0.31 -10.89 -7.31
CA LYS A 116 -0.70 -9.84 -8.26
C LYS A 116 -2.11 -9.28 -8.04
N MET A 117 -2.84 -9.76 -7.03
CA MET A 117 -4.24 -9.38 -6.80
C MET A 117 -4.37 -7.88 -6.52
N LEU A 118 -3.54 -7.31 -5.66
CA LEU A 118 -3.55 -5.87 -5.39
C LEU A 118 -3.16 -5.06 -6.63
N LYS A 119 -2.20 -5.53 -7.42
CA LYS A 119 -1.84 -4.88 -8.69
C LYS A 119 -3.01 -4.82 -9.65
N GLN A 120 -3.82 -5.88 -9.72
CA GLN A 120 -5.03 -5.93 -10.54
C GLN A 120 -6.09 -4.95 -10.04
N VAL A 121 -6.32 -4.87 -8.72
CA VAL A 121 -7.21 -3.88 -8.11
C VAL A 121 -6.83 -2.45 -8.49
N LEU A 122 -5.54 -2.13 -8.50
CA LEU A 122 -5.03 -0.78 -8.70
C LEU A 122 -4.88 -0.38 -10.18
N GLU A 123 -5.04 -1.30 -11.14
CA GLU A 123 -4.75 -1.02 -12.56
C GLU A 123 -5.62 0.12 -13.11
N GLY A 124 -6.90 0.20 -12.73
CA GLY A 124 -7.79 1.32 -13.09
C GLY A 124 -7.31 2.65 -12.50
N ALA A 125 -6.99 2.66 -11.22
CA ALA A 125 -6.58 3.87 -10.50
C ALA A 125 -5.24 4.45 -11.01
N LYS A 126 -4.34 3.63 -11.56
CA LYS A 126 -3.04 4.09 -12.08
C LYS A 126 -3.12 5.16 -13.17
N HIS A 127 -4.27 5.33 -13.82
CA HIS A 127 -4.47 6.35 -14.85
C HIS A 127 -5.11 7.64 -14.32
N GLU A 128 -5.65 7.62 -13.10
CA GLU A 128 -6.39 8.73 -12.51
C GLU A 128 -5.58 9.53 -11.50
N TYR A 129 -4.56 8.89 -10.90
CA TYR A 129 -3.72 9.49 -9.86
C TYR A 129 -2.29 9.76 -10.34
N ASP A 130 -1.59 10.66 -9.64
CA ASP A 130 -0.15 10.88 -9.80
C ASP A 130 0.66 9.94 -8.88
N PHE A 131 0.15 9.69 -7.67
CA PHE A 131 0.75 8.80 -6.68
C PHE A 131 -0.28 7.87 -6.05
N ILE A 132 0.16 6.62 -5.78
CA ILE A 132 -0.58 5.65 -4.98
C ILE A 132 0.35 5.22 -3.85
N LEU A 133 -0.05 5.44 -2.59
CA LEU A 133 0.72 5.10 -1.41
C LEU A 133 0.07 3.91 -0.70
N LEU A 134 0.84 2.84 -0.48
CA LEU A 134 0.36 1.61 0.16
C LEU A 134 0.88 1.56 1.59
N ASP A 135 0.00 1.69 2.60
CA ASP A 135 0.35 1.48 4.02
C ASP A 135 0.33 -0.01 4.34
N CYS A 136 1.48 -0.60 4.57
CA CYS A 136 1.62 -2.04 4.70
C CYS A 136 1.62 -2.49 6.17
N THR A 137 1.04 -3.68 6.41
CA THR A 137 1.12 -4.37 7.71
C THR A 137 2.57 -4.61 8.16
N PRO A 138 2.85 -4.67 9.48
CA PRO A 138 4.18 -4.98 10.01
C PRO A 138 4.52 -6.47 9.92
N SER A 139 4.27 -7.10 8.78
CA SER A 139 4.55 -8.51 8.52
C SER A 139 5.10 -8.68 7.10
N LEU A 140 5.70 -9.83 6.82
CA LEU A 140 6.09 -10.24 5.46
C LEU A 140 5.09 -11.27 4.90
N GLY A 141 3.81 -11.14 5.25
CA GLY A 141 2.73 -11.98 4.74
C GLY A 141 2.36 -11.67 3.28
N MET A 142 1.31 -12.34 2.80
CA MET A 142 0.86 -12.22 1.40
C MET A 142 0.35 -10.82 1.06
N LEU A 143 -0.17 -10.06 2.03
CA LEU A 143 -0.57 -8.67 1.81
C LEU A 143 0.65 -7.79 1.48
N THR A 144 1.74 -7.91 2.25
CA THR A 144 2.98 -7.18 1.97
C THR A 144 3.60 -7.61 0.63
N VAL A 145 3.57 -8.91 0.29
CA VAL A 145 4.03 -9.39 -1.02
C VAL A 145 3.21 -8.76 -2.15
N ASN A 146 1.88 -8.67 -2.00
CA ASN A 146 1.00 -8.00 -2.96
C ASN A 146 1.32 -6.51 -3.11
N ALA A 147 1.55 -5.82 -2.00
CA ALA A 147 1.93 -4.41 -2.01
C ALA A 147 3.25 -4.19 -2.74
N LEU A 148 4.27 -5.01 -2.47
CA LEU A 148 5.56 -4.97 -3.15
C LEU A 148 5.45 -5.28 -4.65
N ALA A 149 4.62 -6.26 -5.03
CA ALA A 149 4.40 -6.63 -6.43
C ALA A 149 3.60 -5.57 -7.22
N ALA A 150 2.80 -4.74 -6.54
CA ALA A 150 2.05 -3.65 -7.13
C ALA A 150 2.86 -2.34 -7.22
N ALA A 151 3.87 -2.18 -6.36
CA ALA A 151 4.65 -0.95 -6.22
C ALA A 151 5.73 -0.80 -7.29
N ASP A 152 6.02 0.46 -7.63
CA ASP A 152 7.15 0.84 -8.48
C ASP A 152 8.40 1.13 -7.64
N THR A 153 8.23 1.49 -6.36
CA THR A 153 9.30 1.74 -5.39
C THR A 153 8.83 1.47 -3.96
N THR A 154 9.77 1.38 -3.03
CA THR A 154 9.49 1.18 -1.60
C THR A 154 10.07 2.31 -0.77
N LEU A 155 9.33 2.70 0.28
CA LEU A 155 9.79 3.60 1.32
C LEU A 155 9.82 2.80 2.63
N ILE A 156 10.98 2.79 3.31
CA ILE A 156 11.20 2.02 4.52
C ILE A 156 11.49 2.98 5.66
N PRO A 157 10.49 3.38 6.48
CA PRO A 157 10.73 4.19 7.67
C PRO A 157 11.56 3.37 8.67
N VAL A 158 12.71 3.90 9.09
CA VAL A 158 13.60 3.25 10.05
C VAL A 158 13.79 4.12 11.29
N GLN A 159 13.84 3.47 12.46
CA GLN A 159 14.27 4.12 13.69
C GLN A 159 15.77 3.89 13.86
N ALA A 160 16.51 4.91 14.28
CA ALA A 160 17.95 4.82 14.54
C ALA A 160 18.22 3.97 15.82
N GLN A 161 17.97 2.66 15.71
CA GLN A 161 18.19 1.67 16.79
C GLN A 161 18.91 0.47 16.20
N TYR A 162 19.88 -0.08 16.93
CA TYR A 162 20.70 -1.22 16.52
C TYR A 162 19.86 -2.46 16.06
N LEU A 163 18.76 -2.78 16.75
CA LEU A 163 17.88 -3.90 16.38
C LEU A 163 17.11 -3.66 15.07
N SER A 164 17.00 -2.42 14.62
CA SER A 164 16.35 -2.09 13.35
C SER A 164 17.19 -2.47 12.14
N ALA A 165 18.52 -2.50 12.25
CA ALA A 165 19.43 -2.86 11.16
C ALA A 165 19.23 -4.32 10.70
N LYS A 166 19.07 -5.26 11.63
CA LYS A 166 18.86 -6.69 11.31
C LYS A 166 17.51 -6.94 10.63
N GLY A 167 16.46 -6.27 11.09
CA GLY A 167 15.13 -6.34 10.45
C GLY A 167 15.13 -5.71 9.05
N LEU A 168 15.89 -4.64 8.85
CA LEU A 168 16.06 -4.00 7.53
C LEU A 168 16.75 -4.95 6.54
N GLU A 169 17.81 -5.65 6.96
CA GLU A 169 18.49 -6.62 6.09
C GLU A 169 17.55 -7.74 5.62
N GLN A 170 16.74 -8.29 6.52
CA GLN A 170 15.73 -9.31 6.18
C GLN A 170 14.67 -8.77 5.20
N LEU A 171 14.22 -7.54 5.40
CA LEU A 171 13.26 -6.89 4.52
C LEU A 171 13.85 -6.68 3.12
N LEU A 172 15.07 -6.17 3.02
CA LEU A 172 15.77 -5.97 1.74
C LEU A 172 15.94 -7.30 0.98
N GLN A 173 16.30 -8.38 1.67
CA GLN A 173 16.37 -9.72 1.07
C GLN A 173 14.99 -10.19 0.55
N THR A 174 13.91 -9.83 1.22
CA THR A 174 12.55 -10.18 0.79
C THR A 174 12.13 -9.37 -0.43
N VAL A 175 12.37 -8.06 -0.41
CA VAL A 175 12.11 -7.17 -1.56
C VAL A 175 12.83 -7.67 -2.81
N GLN A 176 14.07 -8.13 -2.68
CA GLN A 176 14.84 -8.69 -3.80
C GLN A 176 14.29 -10.01 -4.34
N LYS A 177 13.58 -10.80 -3.52
CA LYS A 177 13.02 -12.11 -3.89
C LYS A 177 11.63 -12.02 -4.50
N VAL A 178 10.90 -10.91 -4.29
CA VAL A 178 9.59 -10.72 -4.94
C VAL A 178 9.82 -10.50 -6.43
N PRO A 179 9.34 -11.39 -7.31
CA PRO A 179 9.54 -11.23 -8.75
C PRO A 179 8.71 -10.05 -9.24
N VAL A 180 9.34 -8.90 -9.33
CA VAL A 180 8.78 -7.74 -10.02
C VAL A 180 8.99 -7.98 -11.50
N SER A 181 7.91 -8.01 -12.26
CA SER A 181 7.94 -8.23 -13.72
C SER A 181 8.67 -7.13 -14.50
N TYR A 182 9.27 -6.16 -13.84
CA TYR A 182 10.10 -5.11 -14.42
C TYR A 182 11.24 -4.73 -13.48
N THR A 183 12.42 -4.79 -13.98
CA THR A 183 13.75 -4.62 -13.43
C THR A 183 14.08 -3.21 -12.94
N HIS A 184 13.38 -2.57 -12.02
CA HIS A 184 13.83 -1.31 -11.39
C HIS A 184 13.10 -1.00 -10.08
N LEU A 185 13.20 -1.84 -9.07
CA LEU A 185 13.07 -1.36 -7.70
C LEU A 185 14.38 -0.62 -7.36
N ARG A 186 14.41 0.69 -7.50
CA ARG A 186 15.48 1.52 -6.94
C ARG A 186 15.17 1.77 -5.47
N ALA A 187 15.89 1.10 -4.58
CA ALA A 187 15.97 1.51 -3.20
C ALA A 187 16.75 2.84 -3.15
N HIS A 188 16.07 3.94 -2.84
CA HIS A 188 16.74 5.18 -2.45
C HIS A 188 16.92 5.14 -0.94
N GLU A 189 18.14 4.88 -0.50
CA GLU A 189 18.52 5.06 0.90
C GLU A 189 18.68 6.57 1.16
N THR A 190 17.78 7.15 1.92
CA THR A 190 18.02 8.45 2.53
C THR A 190 18.30 8.19 4.01
N VAL A 191 19.55 8.10 4.37
CA VAL A 191 20.00 8.16 5.76
C VAL A 191 19.97 9.64 6.15
N LEU A 192 18.97 10.06 6.92
CA LEU A 192 19.03 11.32 7.64
C LEU A 192 19.89 11.07 8.86
N ASP A 193 21.17 11.46 8.80
CA ASP A 193 22.03 11.63 9.95
C ASP A 193 21.46 12.77 10.81
N LEU A 194 20.68 12.41 11.82
CA LEU A 194 20.36 13.31 12.90
C LEU A 194 21.52 13.22 13.90
N VAL A 195 22.43 14.20 13.85
CA VAL A 195 23.38 14.55 14.90
C VAL A 195 22.63 15.26 16.04
#